data_fd7ac750c61d7dc2555489ab166642c6
#
_entry.id   fd7ac750c61d7dc2555489ab166642c6
#
_cell.length_a   1.000
_cell.length_b   1.000
_cell.length_c   1.000
_cell.angle_alpha   90.00
_cell.angle_beta   90.00
_cell.angle_gamma   90.00
#
_symmetry.space_group_name_H-M   'P 1'
#
loop_
_entity.id
_entity.type
_entity.pdbx_description
1 polymer ?
#
loop_
_entity_poly.entity_id
_entity_poly.type
_entity_poly.pdbx_seq_one_letter_code
_entity_poly.pdbx_strand_id
1 'polypeptide(L)'
;INVAAGGSLYADIPTQIGNTVTHRNNGEVNHSIYLVDPQNTYNSLIFPKNDTISSFNVNSWHHQGLNDLAKGVIVLARSNDMLPEAIVLDSNLHPFMIAVQFHPERLGENNGISITMRDNFFKAINKR
;
A
#
# COMPACT_ATOMS: atom_id res chain seq x y z
N ILE A 1 -9.41 -0.67 -6.64
CA ILE A 1 -8.65 -1.47 -7.64
C ILE A 1 -8.89 -2.95 -7.42
N ASN A 2 -8.61 -3.51 -6.23
CA ASN A 2 -8.74 -4.94 -5.96
C ASN A 2 -10.12 -5.51 -6.34
N VAL A 3 -11.20 -4.87 -5.92
CA VAL A 3 -12.58 -5.29 -6.24
C VAL A 3 -12.84 -5.23 -7.75
N ALA A 4 -12.42 -4.16 -8.41
CA ALA A 4 -12.56 -4.03 -9.87
C ALA A 4 -11.80 -5.11 -10.65
N ALA A 5 -10.75 -5.68 -10.06
CA ALA A 5 -9.96 -6.77 -10.63
C ALA A 5 -10.46 -8.17 -10.22
N GLY A 6 -11.54 -8.27 -9.42
CA GLY A 6 -12.16 -9.52 -9.01
C GLY A 6 -11.82 -9.99 -7.59
N GLY A 7 -11.15 -9.17 -6.80
CA GLY A 7 -10.93 -9.41 -5.38
C GLY A 7 -12.10 -8.93 -4.50
N SER A 8 -11.93 -9.02 -3.17
CA SER A 8 -12.93 -8.60 -2.20
C SER A 8 -12.34 -7.68 -1.12
N LEU A 9 -13.20 -7.14 -0.27
CA LEU A 9 -12.84 -6.33 0.89
C LEU A 9 -13.41 -6.92 2.17
N TYR A 10 -12.72 -6.73 3.28
CA TYR A 10 -13.36 -6.70 4.58
C TYR A 10 -14.29 -5.50 4.64
N ALA A 11 -15.55 -5.72 4.96
CA ALA A 11 -16.55 -4.65 5.04
C ALA A 11 -16.31 -3.73 6.25
N ASP A 12 -15.79 -4.31 7.34
CA ASP A 12 -15.46 -3.59 8.57
C ASP A 12 -14.33 -4.32 9.31
N ILE A 13 -13.15 -3.71 9.33
CA ILE A 13 -11.92 -4.29 9.94
C ILE A 13 -12.14 -4.62 11.42
N PRO A 14 -12.63 -3.68 12.27
CA PRO A 14 -12.81 -3.97 13.69
C PRO A 14 -13.69 -5.18 13.97
N THR A 15 -14.76 -5.34 13.20
CA THR A 15 -15.71 -6.43 13.39
C THR A 15 -15.19 -7.78 12.86
N GLN A 16 -14.43 -7.77 11.76
CA GLN A 16 -14.07 -8.99 11.04
C GLN A 16 -12.68 -9.53 11.39
N ILE A 17 -11.74 -8.66 11.74
CA ILE A 17 -10.37 -9.03 12.12
C ILE A 17 -9.93 -8.50 13.48
N GLY A 18 -10.63 -7.53 14.05
CA GLY A 18 -10.35 -6.97 15.37
C GLY A 18 -9.59 -5.64 15.33
N ASN A 19 -9.08 -5.22 16.48
CA ASN A 19 -8.49 -3.89 16.71
C ASN A 19 -7.01 -3.96 17.11
N THR A 20 -6.28 -4.96 16.65
CA THR A 20 -4.83 -5.10 16.94
C THR A 20 -4.05 -3.92 16.36
N VAL A 21 -4.48 -3.42 15.21
CA VAL A 21 -4.01 -2.17 14.62
C VAL A 21 -5.19 -1.20 14.54
N THR A 22 -4.97 0.06 14.90
CA THR A 22 -5.98 1.11 14.72
C THR A 22 -5.84 1.71 13.33
N HIS A 23 -6.76 1.40 12.43
CA HIS A 23 -6.80 1.96 11.07
C HIS A 23 -7.62 3.23 10.97
N ARG A 24 -8.49 3.48 11.95
CA ARG A 24 -9.31 4.68 12.04
C ARG A 24 -9.72 4.94 13.49
N ASN A 25 -9.75 6.22 13.86
CA ASN A 25 -10.35 6.70 15.09
C ASN A 25 -11.19 7.95 14.77
N ASN A 26 -11.47 8.82 15.72
CA ASN A 26 -12.16 10.11 15.51
C ASN A 26 -11.39 11.10 14.58
N GLY A 27 -10.29 10.69 14.02
CA GLY A 27 -9.43 11.41 13.09
C GLY A 27 -8.46 10.47 12.39
N GLU A 28 -7.46 11.04 11.73
CA GLU A 28 -6.35 10.32 11.14
C GLU A 28 -5.49 9.70 12.25
N VAL A 29 -5.06 8.47 12.03
CA VAL A 29 -4.12 7.76 12.88
C VAL A 29 -2.88 7.38 12.07
N ASN A 30 -1.82 6.94 12.76
CA ASN A 30 -0.62 6.43 12.11
C ASN A 30 -0.32 5.02 12.63
N HIS A 31 0.19 4.16 11.75
CA HIS A 31 0.70 2.85 12.11
C HIS A 31 1.88 2.43 11.23
N SER A 32 2.58 1.41 11.67
CA SER A 32 3.69 0.84 10.89
C SER A 32 3.17 -0.16 9.87
N ILE A 33 3.81 -0.15 8.70
CA ILE A 33 3.69 -1.17 7.67
C ILE A 33 5.05 -1.82 7.42
N TYR A 34 5.05 -3.07 7.02
CA TYR A 34 6.25 -3.89 6.86
C TYR A 34 6.30 -4.46 5.46
N LEU A 35 7.46 -4.39 4.81
CA LEU A 35 7.68 -5.01 3.51
C LEU A 35 7.53 -6.53 3.63
N VAL A 36 6.75 -7.13 2.74
CA VAL A 36 6.54 -8.59 2.67
C VAL A 36 7.81 -9.30 2.24
N ASP A 37 8.49 -8.75 1.24
CA ASP A 37 9.79 -9.17 0.78
C ASP A 37 10.64 -7.91 0.49
N PRO A 38 11.62 -7.58 1.37
CA PRO A 38 12.47 -6.41 1.16
C PRO A 38 13.28 -6.43 -0.14
N GLN A 39 13.51 -7.60 -0.74
CA GLN A 39 14.24 -7.75 -1.99
C GLN A 39 13.35 -7.66 -3.23
N ASN A 40 12.03 -7.53 -3.07
CA ASN A 40 11.12 -7.41 -4.19
C ASN A 40 11.40 -6.13 -5.00
N THR A 41 11.67 -6.30 -6.29
CA THR A 41 12.03 -5.18 -7.19
C THR A 41 10.90 -4.15 -7.34
N TYR A 42 9.65 -4.56 -7.19
CA TYR A 42 8.49 -3.66 -7.22
C TYR A 42 8.44 -2.69 -6.04
N ASN A 43 9.15 -2.95 -4.94
CA ASN A 43 9.22 -2.04 -3.80
C ASN A 43 9.66 -0.62 -4.22
N SER A 44 10.58 -0.53 -5.18
CA SER A 44 11.08 0.74 -5.70
C SER A 44 10.03 1.61 -6.41
N LEU A 45 8.83 1.08 -6.68
CA LEU A 45 7.72 1.84 -7.26
C LEU A 45 7.02 2.71 -6.21
N ILE A 46 7.04 2.30 -4.94
CA ILE A 46 6.31 2.95 -3.84
C ILE A 46 7.27 3.47 -2.77
N PHE A 47 8.27 2.67 -2.39
CA PHE A 47 9.15 2.96 -1.28
C PHE A 47 10.50 3.52 -1.73
N PRO A 48 11.07 4.47 -0.98
CA PRO A 48 12.41 4.96 -1.26
C PRO A 48 13.42 3.81 -1.12
N LYS A 49 14.39 3.77 -2.02
CA LYS A 49 15.43 2.73 -2.00
C LYS A 49 16.27 2.86 -0.73
N ASN A 50 16.22 1.85 0.11
CA ASN A 50 17.06 1.73 1.30
C ASN A 50 17.17 0.26 1.68
N ASP A 51 18.38 -0.29 1.59
CA ASP A 51 18.64 -1.71 1.79
C ASP A 51 18.55 -2.15 3.27
N THR A 52 18.41 -1.20 4.19
CA THR A 52 18.32 -1.47 5.65
C THR A 52 16.93 -1.25 6.24
N ILE A 53 16.03 -0.60 5.49
CA ILE A 53 14.68 -0.28 5.97
C ILE A 53 13.68 -1.30 5.40
N SER A 54 12.99 -2.00 6.30
CA SER A 54 11.93 -2.95 5.97
C SER A 54 10.55 -2.53 6.50
N SER A 55 10.45 -1.37 7.15
CA SER A 55 9.20 -0.85 7.71
C SER A 55 9.09 0.66 7.54
N PHE A 56 7.85 1.14 7.43
CA PHE A 56 7.52 2.55 7.26
C PHE A 56 6.34 2.92 8.16
N ASN A 57 6.32 4.15 8.67
CA ASN A 57 5.16 4.70 9.36
C ASN A 57 4.30 5.45 8.36
N VAL A 58 3.01 5.14 8.31
CA VAL A 58 2.04 5.72 7.38
C VAL A 58 0.80 6.21 8.11
N ASN A 59 0.10 7.17 7.52
CA ASN A 59 -1.20 7.59 8.01
C ASN A 59 -2.28 6.56 7.62
N SER A 60 -3.39 6.59 8.35
CA SER A 60 -4.50 5.67 8.11
C SER A 60 -5.83 6.34 8.46
N TRP A 61 -6.81 6.17 7.57
CA TRP A 61 -8.18 6.64 7.77
C TRP A 61 -9.18 5.75 7.03
N HIS A 62 -9.15 4.46 7.30
CA HIS A 62 -10.04 3.51 6.66
C HIS A 62 -10.58 2.49 7.66
N HIS A 63 -11.78 1.97 7.43
CA HIS A 63 -12.37 0.89 8.21
C HIS A 63 -12.61 -0.38 7.36
N GLN A 64 -12.32 -0.30 6.08
CA GLN A 64 -12.34 -1.43 5.14
C GLN A 64 -10.91 -1.75 4.71
N GLY A 65 -10.63 -3.00 4.39
CA GLY A 65 -9.33 -3.46 3.93
C GLY A 65 -9.45 -4.55 2.88
N LEU A 66 -8.37 -4.84 2.19
CA LEU A 66 -8.35 -5.91 1.20
C LEU A 66 -8.47 -7.27 1.90
N ASN A 67 -9.39 -8.11 1.38
CA ASN A 67 -9.60 -9.49 1.82
C ASN A 67 -9.05 -10.45 0.78
N ASP A 68 -9.88 -11.00 -0.12
CA ASP A 68 -9.39 -11.83 -1.22
C ASP A 68 -8.69 -10.94 -2.25
N LEU A 69 -7.49 -11.32 -2.62
CA LEU A 69 -6.72 -10.59 -3.63
C LEU A 69 -7.09 -11.03 -5.03
N ALA A 70 -7.27 -10.09 -5.92
CA ALA A 70 -7.47 -10.36 -7.33
C ALA A 70 -6.24 -11.04 -7.94
N LYS A 71 -6.46 -11.81 -9.01
CA LYS A 71 -5.38 -12.51 -9.72
C LYS A 71 -4.33 -11.53 -10.23
N GLY A 72 -3.07 -11.82 -9.94
CA GLY A 72 -1.92 -11.02 -10.35
C GLY A 72 -1.63 -9.81 -9.45
N VAL A 73 -2.42 -9.59 -8.39
CA VAL A 73 -2.07 -8.63 -7.34
C VAL A 73 -0.91 -9.16 -6.50
N ILE A 74 0.11 -8.35 -6.35
CA ILE A 74 1.30 -8.63 -5.53
C ILE A 74 1.27 -7.66 -4.34
N VAL A 75 1.31 -8.20 -3.12
CA VAL A 75 1.38 -7.39 -1.90
C VAL A 75 2.83 -7.03 -1.61
N LEU A 76 3.10 -5.74 -1.47
CA LEU A 76 4.44 -5.23 -1.15
C LEU A 76 4.60 -4.94 0.34
N ALA A 77 3.55 -4.46 1.01
CA ALA A 77 3.60 -4.19 2.45
C ALA A 77 2.27 -4.54 3.13
N ARG A 78 2.39 -4.90 4.41
CA ARG A 78 1.26 -5.21 5.31
C ARG A 78 1.40 -4.45 6.62
N SER A 79 0.28 -4.14 7.24
CA SER A 79 0.20 -3.74 8.65
C SER A 79 0.43 -4.95 9.59
N ASN A 80 0.52 -4.68 10.87
CA ASN A 80 0.81 -5.70 11.89
C ASN A 80 -0.31 -6.74 12.06
N ASP A 81 -1.54 -6.40 11.68
CA ASP A 81 -2.70 -7.30 11.60
C ASP A 81 -2.83 -8.00 10.23
N MET A 82 -1.76 -7.96 9.43
CA MET A 82 -1.61 -8.63 8.15
C MET A 82 -2.46 -8.07 7.00
N LEU A 83 -3.13 -6.94 7.19
CA LEU A 83 -3.83 -6.27 6.08
C LEU A 83 -2.86 -5.77 5.01
N PRO A 84 -3.16 -5.97 3.72
CA PRO A 84 -2.39 -5.36 2.64
C PRO A 84 -2.53 -3.83 2.65
N GLU A 85 -1.40 -3.14 2.69
CA GLU A 85 -1.32 -1.67 2.74
C GLU A 85 -0.72 -1.08 1.46
N ALA A 86 0.08 -1.86 0.73
CA ALA A 86 0.64 -1.49 -0.55
C ALA A 86 0.62 -2.69 -1.49
N ILE A 87 0.11 -2.48 -2.70
CA ILE A 87 0.00 -3.51 -3.74
C ILE A 87 0.43 -2.97 -5.09
N VAL A 88 0.85 -3.89 -5.95
CA VAL A 88 1.04 -3.66 -7.39
C VAL A 88 0.32 -4.75 -8.18
N LEU A 89 0.06 -4.51 -9.44
CA LEU A 89 -0.32 -5.57 -10.36
C LEU A 89 0.93 -6.07 -11.08
N ASP A 90 1.00 -7.37 -11.34
CA ASP A 90 2.08 -7.97 -12.12
C ASP A 90 2.26 -7.21 -13.45
N SER A 91 3.47 -6.80 -13.76
CA SER A 91 3.79 -6.01 -14.96
C SER A 91 3.47 -6.73 -16.27
N ASN A 92 3.33 -8.06 -16.25
CA ASN A 92 2.85 -8.84 -17.40
C ASN A 92 1.35 -8.63 -17.67
N LEU A 93 0.58 -8.20 -16.67
CA LEU A 93 -0.85 -7.92 -16.79
C LEU A 93 -1.12 -6.45 -17.04
N HIS A 94 -0.34 -5.56 -16.43
CA HIS A 94 -0.45 -4.12 -16.62
C HIS A 94 0.91 -3.45 -16.43
N PRO A 95 1.36 -2.61 -17.37
CA PRO A 95 2.73 -2.05 -17.37
C PRO A 95 3.06 -1.18 -16.14
N PHE A 96 2.04 -0.56 -15.53
CA PHE A 96 2.20 0.25 -14.32
C PHE A 96 0.86 0.36 -13.58
N MET A 97 0.76 -0.30 -12.43
CA MET A 97 -0.33 -0.13 -11.48
C MET A 97 0.23 -0.26 -10.07
N ILE A 98 0.09 0.80 -9.29
CA ILE A 98 0.39 0.84 -7.87
C ILE A 98 -0.86 1.27 -7.11
N ALA A 99 -1.06 0.74 -5.92
CA ALA A 99 -2.12 1.18 -5.03
C ALA A 99 -1.68 1.04 -3.57
N VAL A 100 -2.12 1.99 -2.77
CA VAL A 100 -1.85 2.03 -1.33
C VAL A 100 -3.14 2.28 -0.57
N GLN A 101 -3.19 1.85 0.68
CA GLN A 101 -4.33 2.04 1.55
C GLN A 101 -4.25 3.37 2.32
N PHE A 102 -3.03 3.81 2.61
CA PHE A 102 -2.74 5.09 3.23
C PHE A 102 -2.84 6.26 2.23
N HIS A 103 -2.74 7.49 2.74
CA HIS A 103 -2.82 8.73 1.97
C HIS A 103 -1.42 9.32 1.75
N PRO A 104 -0.73 9.02 0.64
CA PRO A 104 0.61 9.54 0.39
C PRO A 104 0.65 11.07 0.27
N GLU A 105 -0.43 11.71 -0.16
CA GLU A 105 -0.56 13.16 -0.25
C GLU A 105 -0.58 13.86 1.11
N ARG A 106 -0.79 13.12 2.21
CA ARG A 106 -0.80 13.62 3.58
C ARG A 106 0.46 13.30 4.38
N LEU A 107 1.39 12.53 3.82
CA LEU A 107 2.65 12.19 4.50
C LEU A 107 3.65 13.37 4.53
N GLY A 108 3.34 14.47 3.82
CA GLY A 108 4.20 15.65 3.71
C GLY A 108 5.04 15.67 2.42
N GLU A 109 5.35 16.87 1.97
CA GLU A 109 6.02 17.11 0.67
C GLU A 109 7.41 16.48 0.57
N ASN A 110 8.11 16.36 1.69
CA ASN A 110 9.47 15.79 1.76
C ASN A 110 9.48 14.31 2.15
N ASN A 111 8.32 13.65 2.24
CA ASN A 111 8.26 12.24 2.57
C ASN A 111 8.75 11.38 1.40
N GLY A 112 9.66 10.45 1.70
CA GLY A 112 10.28 9.60 0.67
C GLY A 112 9.29 8.74 -0.12
N ILE A 113 8.23 8.23 0.52
CA ILE A 113 7.17 7.46 -0.15
C ILE A 113 6.43 8.36 -1.15
N SER A 114 5.98 9.54 -0.71
CA SER A 114 5.25 10.49 -1.57
C SER A 114 6.07 10.90 -2.79
N ILE A 115 7.36 11.20 -2.59
CA ILE A 115 8.30 11.54 -3.66
C ILE A 115 8.46 10.36 -4.62
N THR A 116 8.73 9.16 -4.10
CA THR A 116 8.98 7.96 -4.91
C THR A 116 7.76 7.61 -5.78
N MET A 117 6.57 7.60 -5.19
CA MET A 117 5.33 7.32 -5.92
C MET A 117 5.06 8.35 -7.01
N ARG A 118 5.16 9.64 -6.68
CA ARG A 118 4.97 10.75 -7.62
C ARG A 118 5.92 10.64 -8.82
N ASP A 119 7.21 10.46 -8.54
CA ASP A 119 8.23 10.45 -9.58
C ASP A 119 8.10 9.22 -10.50
N ASN A 120 7.74 8.05 -9.95
CA ASN A 120 7.48 6.86 -10.75
C ASN A 120 6.21 6.99 -11.59
N PHE A 121 5.16 7.62 -11.06
CA PHE A 121 3.95 7.91 -11.82
C PHE A 121 4.25 8.80 -13.05
N PHE A 122 4.97 9.90 -12.86
CA PHE A 122 5.35 10.77 -13.98
C PHE A 122 6.30 10.07 -14.98
N LYS A 123 7.23 9.24 -14.51
CA LYS A 123 8.06 8.42 -15.40
C LYS A 123 7.23 7.44 -16.24
N ALA A 124 6.20 6.84 -15.67
CA ALA A 124 5.34 5.91 -16.38
C ALA A 124 4.50 6.60 -17.48
N ILE A 125 4.03 7.82 -17.23
CA ILE A 125 3.31 8.62 -18.22
C ILE A 125 4.21 9.02 -19.40
N ASN A 126 5.45 9.43 -19.11
CA ASN A 126 6.39 9.93 -20.12
C ASN A 126 7.03 8.82 -20.98
N LYS A 127 6.80 7.55 -20.67
CA LYS A 127 7.28 6.39 -21.44
C LYS A 127 6.30 5.92 -22.53
N ARG A 128 5.16 6.60 -22.69
CA ARG A 128 4.13 6.29 -23.69
C ARG A 128 4.34 7.06 -24.98
#